data_ba5a3fd691b7f349fbd5c4f986a7b241
#
_entry.id   ba5a3fd691b7f349fbd5c4f986a7b241
#
_cell.length_a   1.000
_cell.length_b   1.000
_cell.length_c   1.000
_cell.angle_alpha   90.00
_cell.angle_beta   90.00
_cell.angle_gamma   90.00
#
_symmetry.space_group_name_H-M   'P 1'
#
loop_
_entity.id
_entity.type
_entity.pdbx_description
1 polymer ?
#
loop_
_entity_poly.entity_id
_entity_poly.type
_entity_poly.pdbx_seq_one_letter_code
_entity_poly.pdbx_strand_id
1 'polypeptide(L)'
;LYPFAHADIDRTVVGENAGLECKTTSTLNLRQFKNVEFPEKYYAQCVHYLAVTGAARWYLAVLVYGRGFFTFTLERDQAEIDALMDAERTFWKLVEQDTPPTLDGLEPTGAALQSLYPISRGEGIHLFGREHLLSRYFELQSKKKEILEKISAIENTIKADMGEAEHGDCGIYSVSWKSQTRRTFQAQEFSKAHPEIDLEPFYK
;
A
#
# COMPACT_ATOMS: atom_id res chain seq x y z
N LEU A 1 -20.05 -10.56 21.63
CA LEU A 1 -20.59 -9.39 20.94
C LEU A 1 -20.49 -9.57 19.42
N TYR A 2 -19.37 -10.02 18.90
CA TYR A 2 -19.12 -10.19 17.47
C TYR A 2 -18.56 -11.61 17.21
N PRO A 3 -19.41 -12.64 17.04
CA PRO A 3 -18.98 -14.05 17.00
C PRO A 3 -18.09 -14.39 15.80
N PHE A 4 -18.06 -13.54 14.79
CA PHE A 4 -17.21 -13.67 13.60
C PHE A 4 -15.84 -12.97 13.74
N ALA A 5 -15.64 -12.17 14.81
CA ALA A 5 -14.45 -11.36 15.00
C ALA A 5 -13.65 -11.85 16.21
N HIS A 6 -12.33 -11.87 16.08
CA HIS A 6 -11.40 -12.11 17.17
C HIS A 6 -10.19 -11.18 17.03
N ALA A 7 -9.44 -11.01 18.12
CA ALA A 7 -8.26 -10.15 18.14
C ALA A 7 -7.09 -10.83 18.87
N ASP A 8 -5.97 -10.92 18.19
CA ASP A 8 -4.68 -11.29 18.78
C ASP A 8 -3.98 -9.99 19.20
N ILE A 9 -4.03 -9.67 20.47
CA ILE A 9 -3.51 -8.41 21.02
C ILE A 9 -2.10 -8.59 21.57
N ASP A 10 -1.22 -7.61 21.36
CA ASP A 10 0.15 -7.69 21.88
C ASP A 10 0.20 -7.62 23.39
N ARG A 11 -0.46 -6.63 24.01
CA ARG A 11 -0.45 -6.42 25.47
C ARG A 11 -1.74 -5.77 25.95
N THR A 12 -2.03 -5.99 27.21
CA THR A 12 -2.99 -5.19 28.00
C THR A 12 -2.24 -4.27 28.95
N VAL A 13 -2.81 -3.11 29.28
CA VAL A 13 -2.19 -2.14 30.19
C VAL A 13 -2.63 -2.44 31.62
N VAL A 14 -1.67 -2.63 32.53
CA VAL A 14 -1.98 -2.92 33.93
C VAL A 14 -2.57 -1.67 34.61
N GLY A 15 -3.74 -1.83 35.23
CA GLY A 15 -4.42 -0.76 35.92
C GLY A 15 -5.28 0.14 35.06
N GLU A 16 -5.37 -0.12 33.74
CA GLU A 16 -6.22 0.60 32.82
C GLU A 16 -7.08 -0.36 31.98
N ASN A 17 -8.27 0.11 31.59
CA ASN A 17 -9.06 -0.59 30.56
C ASN A 17 -8.55 -0.23 29.17
N ALA A 18 -7.33 -0.65 28.86
CA ALA A 18 -6.62 -0.31 27.64
C ALA A 18 -5.77 -1.47 27.10
N GLY A 19 -5.55 -1.48 25.79
CA GLY A 19 -4.60 -2.36 25.14
C GLY A 19 -3.44 -1.59 24.50
N LEU A 20 -2.41 -2.33 24.08
CA LEU A 20 -1.23 -1.79 23.41
C LEU A 20 -0.90 -2.65 22.19
N GLU A 21 -0.71 -2.02 21.07
CA GLU A 21 -0.17 -2.59 19.82
C GLU A 21 1.25 -2.10 19.60
N CYS A 22 2.17 -3.00 19.27
CA CYS A 22 3.58 -2.72 19.04
C CYS A 22 3.94 -2.96 17.58
N LYS A 23 4.50 -1.96 16.92
CA LYS A 23 4.93 -2.05 15.53
C LYS A 23 6.39 -1.69 15.36
N THR A 24 7.07 -2.40 14.45
CA THR A 24 8.41 -2.04 13.97
C THR A 24 8.34 -1.79 12.47
N THR A 25 9.08 -0.81 11.98
CA THR A 25 9.11 -0.49 10.54
C THR A 25 10.45 0.13 10.15
N SER A 26 10.82 -0.07 8.89
CA SER A 26 12.00 0.53 8.26
C SER A 26 11.63 1.65 7.27
N THR A 27 10.38 2.16 7.31
CA THR A 27 9.95 3.21 6.38
C THR A 27 10.83 4.45 6.44
N LEU A 28 11.14 5.02 5.29
CA LEU A 28 11.84 6.30 5.17
C LEU A 28 10.89 7.49 5.30
N ASN A 29 9.60 7.29 5.10
CA ASN A 29 8.59 8.35 5.17
C ASN A 29 8.10 8.57 6.61
N LEU A 30 8.81 9.42 7.35
CA LEU A 30 8.44 9.79 8.73
C LEU A 30 7.16 10.63 8.83
N ARG A 31 6.63 11.18 7.72
CA ARG A 31 5.39 11.96 7.74
C ARG A 31 4.20 11.15 8.23
N GLN A 32 4.24 9.82 8.08
CA GLN A 32 3.22 8.91 8.61
C GLN A 32 3.16 8.86 10.14
N PHE A 33 4.20 9.36 10.85
CA PHE A 33 4.31 9.27 12.30
C PHE A 33 4.56 10.62 12.97
N LYS A 34 4.91 11.68 12.22
CA LYS A 34 5.15 13.01 12.76
C LYS A 34 3.95 13.91 12.52
N ASN A 35 3.51 14.60 13.57
CA ASN A 35 2.42 15.59 13.50
C ASN A 35 1.11 14.97 12.99
N VAL A 36 0.87 13.70 13.24
CA VAL A 36 -0.38 13.02 12.98
C VAL A 36 -1.04 12.64 14.31
N GLU A 37 -2.33 12.72 14.38
CA GLU A 37 -3.09 12.34 15.57
C GLU A 37 -3.02 10.82 15.79
N PHE A 38 -3.23 10.06 14.72
CA PHE A 38 -3.03 8.62 14.70
C PHE A 38 -2.63 8.16 13.29
N PRO A 39 -1.71 7.16 13.13
CA PRO A 39 -1.33 6.67 11.81
C PRO A 39 -2.44 5.88 11.14
N GLU A 40 -2.93 6.35 10.00
CA GLU A 40 -4.03 5.76 9.22
C GLU A 40 -3.81 4.25 8.94
N LYS A 41 -2.58 3.87 8.65
CA LYS A 41 -2.21 2.47 8.37
C LYS A 41 -2.60 1.47 9.47
N TYR A 42 -2.63 1.91 10.73
CA TYR A 42 -2.89 1.04 11.89
C TYR A 42 -4.25 1.34 12.54
N TYR A 43 -5.00 2.31 11.99
CA TYR A 43 -6.22 2.82 12.58
C TYR A 43 -7.30 1.74 12.68
N ALA A 44 -7.67 1.15 11.56
CA ALA A 44 -8.72 0.12 11.50
C ALA A 44 -8.41 -1.08 12.42
N GLN A 45 -7.14 -1.51 12.51
CA GLN A 45 -6.72 -2.57 13.42
C GLN A 45 -7.00 -2.21 14.87
N CYS A 46 -6.66 -1.00 15.29
CA CYS A 46 -6.86 -0.56 16.67
C CYS A 46 -8.35 -0.33 17.01
N VAL A 47 -9.15 0.17 16.05
CA VAL A 47 -10.62 0.25 16.21
C VAL A 47 -11.24 -1.14 16.36
N HIS A 48 -10.80 -2.13 15.56
CA HIS A 48 -11.21 -3.52 15.68
C HIS A 48 -10.88 -4.09 17.07
N TYR A 49 -9.69 -3.81 17.60
CA TYR A 49 -9.31 -4.24 18.93
C TYR A 49 -10.19 -3.61 20.03
N LEU A 50 -10.51 -2.32 19.90
CA LEU A 50 -11.47 -1.65 20.79
C LEU A 50 -12.85 -2.32 20.74
N ALA A 51 -13.31 -2.72 19.53
CA ALA A 51 -14.60 -3.39 19.34
C ALA A 51 -14.63 -4.75 20.04
N VAL A 52 -13.64 -5.59 19.81
CA VAL A 52 -13.59 -6.98 20.28
C VAL A 52 -13.34 -7.07 21.78
N THR A 53 -12.44 -6.23 22.32
CA THR A 53 -12.03 -6.28 23.73
C THR A 53 -12.95 -5.50 24.68
N GLY A 54 -13.68 -4.50 24.15
CA GLY A 54 -14.42 -3.57 24.98
C GLY A 54 -13.55 -2.56 25.73
N ALA A 55 -12.26 -2.43 25.36
CA ALA A 55 -11.36 -1.46 25.96
C ALA A 55 -11.82 -0.02 25.73
N ALA A 56 -11.48 0.89 26.67
CA ALA A 56 -11.81 2.31 26.58
C ALA A 56 -10.87 3.06 25.66
N ARG A 57 -9.62 2.59 25.52
CA ARG A 57 -8.60 3.18 24.63
C ARG A 57 -7.60 2.14 24.15
N TRP A 58 -6.89 2.49 23.10
CA TRP A 58 -5.80 1.68 22.54
C TRP A 58 -4.56 2.51 22.35
N TYR A 59 -3.43 2.01 22.82
CA TYR A 59 -2.12 2.60 22.56
C TYR A 59 -1.46 1.93 21.37
N LEU A 60 -0.77 2.71 20.54
CA LEU A 60 0.07 2.23 19.48
C LEU A 60 1.51 2.71 19.71
N ALA A 61 2.44 1.79 19.78
CA ALA A 61 3.87 2.06 19.90
C ALA A 61 4.59 1.63 18.62
N VAL A 62 5.26 2.57 17.94
CA VAL A 62 5.95 2.32 16.66
C VAL A 62 7.43 2.62 16.79
N LEU A 63 8.28 1.60 16.62
CA LEU A 63 9.72 1.76 16.47
C LEU A 63 10.08 1.84 14.99
N VAL A 64 10.57 3.01 14.56
CA VAL A 64 11.09 3.23 13.20
C VAL A 64 12.62 3.09 13.24
N TYR A 65 13.16 2.04 12.63
CA TYR A 65 14.58 1.72 12.68
C TYR A 65 15.47 2.90 12.26
N GLY A 66 16.39 3.29 13.15
CA GLY A 66 17.33 4.40 12.94
C GLY A 66 16.67 5.79 12.88
N ARG A 67 15.37 5.93 13.21
CA ARG A 67 14.61 7.17 13.05
C ARG A 67 13.87 7.63 14.30
N GLY A 68 13.52 6.74 15.22
CA GLY A 68 12.89 7.09 16.48
C GLY A 68 11.77 6.15 16.91
N PHE A 69 11.20 6.48 18.07
CA PHE A 69 10.07 5.79 18.69
C PHE A 69 8.90 6.76 18.81
N PHE A 70 7.71 6.30 18.43
CA PHE A 70 6.49 7.09 18.39
C PHE A 70 5.39 6.36 19.14
N THR A 71 4.58 7.10 19.89
CA THR A 71 3.40 6.58 20.60
C THR A 71 2.18 7.39 20.23
N PHE A 72 1.05 6.68 20.11
CA PHE A 72 -0.24 7.27 19.78
C PHE A 72 -1.30 6.69 20.69
N THR A 73 -2.36 7.43 20.89
CA THR A 73 -3.52 6.99 21.68
C THR A 73 -4.77 7.11 20.83
N LEU A 74 -5.58 6.06 20.83
CA LEU A 74 -6.89 6.03 20.20
C LEU A 74 -7.94 5.83 21.29
N GLU A 75 -8.80 6.81 21.46
CA GLU A 75 -9.94 6.71 22.38
C GLU A 75 -11.08 5.93 21.70
N ARG A 76 -11.89 5.26 22.50
CA ARG A 76 -13.05 4.53 22.00
C ARG A 76 -14.09 5.47 21.42
N ASP A 77 -14.40 5.31 20.15
CA ASP A 77 -15.56 5.92 19.49
C ASP A 77 -16.53 4.81 19.05
N GLN A 78 -17.75 4.85 19.60
CA GLN A 78 -18.72 3.79 19.32
C GLN A 78 -19.28 3.87 17.89
N ALA A 79 -19.38 5.07 17.32
CA ALA A 79 -19.88 5.22 15.94
C ALA A 79 -18.89 4.64 14.92
N GLU A 80 -17.59 4.86 15.13
CA GLU A 80 -16.55 4.28 14.28
C GLU A 80 -16.46 2.75 14.43
N ILE A 81 -16.59 2.26 15.67
CA ILE A 81 -16.65 0.82 15.94
C ILE A 81 -17.85 0.19 15.21
N ASP A 82 -19.02 0.77 15.33
CA ASP A 82 -20.23 0.25 14.71
C ASP A 82 -20.10 0.22 13.18
N ALA A 83 -19.53 1.27 12.57
CA ALA A 83 -19.28 1.35 11.13
C ALA A 83 -18.29 0.26 10.65
N LEU A 84 -17.17 0.08 11.38
CA LEU A 84 -16.18 -0.95 11.06
C LEU A 84 -16.77 -2.35 11.19
N MET A 85 -17.45 -2.64 12.31
CA MET A 85 -18.02 -3.95 12.58
C MET A 85 -19.16 -4.32 11.63
N ASP A 86 -19.91 -3.34 11.11
CA ASP A 86 -20.91 -3.56 10.08
C ASP A 86 -20.26 -3.89 8.71
N ALA A 87 -19.17 -3.24 8.37
CA ALA A 87 -18.39 -3.58 7.18
C ALA A 87 -17.79 -4.99 7.28
N GLU A 88 -17.18 -5.34 8.42
CA GLU A 88 -16.64 -6.68 8.67
C GLU A 88 -17.72 -7.76 8.65
N ARG A 89 -18.88 -7.51 9.23
CA ARG A 89 -20.03 -8.43 9.19
C ARG A 89 -20.53 -8.64 7.76
N THR A 90 -20.54 -7.58 6.97
CA THR A 90 -20.92 -7.66 5.56
C THR A 90 -19.93 -8.52 4.78
N PHE A 91 -18.65 -8.36 5.01
CA PHE A 91 -17.60 -9.20 4.42
C PHE A 91 -17.73 -10.66 4.90
N TRP A 92 -17.95 -10.87 6.21
CA TRP A 92 -18.10 -12.22 6.76
C TRP A 92 -19.26 -13.01 6.14
N LYS A 93 -20.37 -12.35 5.82
CA LYS A 93 -21.48 -12.98 5.08
C LYS A 93 -21.06 -13.52 3.71
N LEU A 94 -20.15 -12.82 3.01
CA LEU A 94 -19.60 -13.31 1.75
C LEU A 94 -18.77 -14.58 1.97
N VAL A 95 -17.99 -14.62 3.07
CA VAL A 95 -17.22 -15.82 3.45
C VAL A 95 -18.16 -17.00 3.74
N GLU A 96 -19.21 -16.79 4.53
CA GLU A 96 -20.21 -17.84 4.85
C GLU A 96 -20.96 -18.35 3.60
N GLN A 97 -21.15 -17.49 2.60
CA GLN A 97 -21.83 -17.81 1.36
C GLN A 97 -20.88 -18.33 0.26
N ASP A 98 -19.59 -18.46 0.56
CA ASP A 98 -18.55 -18.79 -0.43
C ASP A 98 -18.64 -17.92 -1.70
N THR A 99 -18.93 -16.63 -1.47
CA THR A 99 -19.15 -15.65 -2.55
C THR A 99 -17.98 -14.66 -2.56
N PRO A 100 -17.19 -14.59 -3.65
CA PRO A 100 -16.11 -13.61 -3.76
C PRO A 100 -16.65 -12.18 -3.66
N PRO A 101 -15.91 -11.26 -3.02
CA PRO A 101 -16.28 -9.84 -3.00
C PRO A 101 -16.21 -9.23 -4.39
N THR A 102 -16.87 -8.09 -4.57
CA THR A 102 -16.76 -7.31 -5.81
C THR A 102 -15.32 -6.94 -6.07
N LEU A 103 -14.86 -7.16 -7.31
CA LEU A 103 -13.51 -6.80 -7.72
C LEU A 103 -13.33 -5.28 -7.73
N ASP A 104 -12.27 -4.82 -7.11
CA ASP A 104 -11.84 -3.43 -7.09
C ASP A 104 -10.48 -3.25 -7.79
N GLY A 105 -9.91 -2.04 -7.73
CA GLY A 105 -8.60 -1.72 -8.30
C GLY A 105 -7.44 -1.76 -7.30
N LEU A 106 -7.62 -2.36 -6.12
CA LEU A 106 -6.62 -2.40 -5.08
C LEU A 106 -5.58 -3.51 -5.32
N GLU A 107 -4.37 -3.28 -4.84
CA GLU A 107 -3.26 -4.23 -4.97
C GLU A 107 -3.60 -5.63 -4.39
N PRO A 108 -4.23 -5.77 -3.20
CA PRO A 108 -4.58 -7.08 -2.65
C PRO A 108 -5.52 -7.89 -3.55
N THR A 109 -6.48 -7.24 -4.24
CA THR A 109 -7.36 -7.90 -5.20
C THR A 109 -6.59 -8.43 -6.40
N GLY A 110 -5.65 -7.64 -6.93
CA GLY A 110 -4.74 -8.08 -8.00
C GLY A 110 -3.87 -9.27 -7.58
N ALA A 111 -3.30 -9.23 -6.38
CA ALA A 111 -2.50 -10.32 -5.82
C ALA A 111 -3.32 -11.60 -5.62
N ALA A 112 -4.56 -11.49 -5.15
CA ALA A 112 -5.47 -12.63 -5.00
C ALA A 112 -5.79 -13.27 -6.36
N LEU A 113 -6.08 -12.48 -7.38
CA LEU A 113 -6.30 -12.98 -8.75
C LEU A 113 -5.06 -13.67 -9.32
N GLN A 114 -3.87 -13.11 -9.10
CA GLN A 114 -2.62 -13.74 -9.52
C GLN A 114 -2.35 -15.06 -8.79
N SER A 115 -2.72 -15.16 -7.51
CA SER A 115 -2.63 -16.39 -6.73
C SER A 115 -3.61 -17.46 -7.22
N LEU A 116 -4.82 -17.06 -7.61
CA LEU A 116 -5.83 -17.98 -8.17
C LEU A 116 -5.46 -18.46 -9.59
N TYR A 117 -4.80 -17.61 -10.37
CA TYR A 117 -4.43 -17.87 -11.77
C TYR A 117 -2.93 -17.67 -12.00
N PRO A 118 -2.05 -18.47 -11.37
CA PRO A 118 -0.61 -18.24 -11.37
C PRO A 118 0.06 -18.48 -12.72
N ILE A 119 -0.57 -19.28 -13.59
CA ILE A 119 0.01 -19.70 -14.88
C ILE A 119 -1.02 -19.53 -16.00
N SER A 120 -0.63 -18.83 -17.08
CA SER A 120 -1.43 -18.77 -18.29
C SER A 120 -1.28 -20.07 -19.10
N ARG A 121 -2.39 -20.59 -19.65
CA ARG A 121 -2.40 -21.86 -20.42
C ARG A 121 -2.30 -21.66 -21.93
N GLY A 122 -2.11 -20.42 -22.39
CA GLY A 122 -2.03 -20.10 -23.82
C GLY A 122 -3.33 -20.23 -24.60
N GLU A 123 -4.45 -20.49 -23.92
CA GLU A 123 -5.78 -20.59 -24.51
C GLU A 123 -6.43 -19.21 -24.59
N GLY A 124 -7.21 -18.97 -25.68
CA GLY A 124 -8.03 -17.76 -25.81
C GLY A 124 -9.44 -18.00 -25.30
N ILE A 125 -10.02 -16.99 -24.66
CA ILE A 125 -11.42 -16.95 -24.28
C ILE A 125 -12.14 -15.79 -24.93
N HIS A 126 -13.45 -15.92 -25.14
CA HIS A 126 -14.28 -14.84 -25.61
C HIS A 126 -14.82 -14.03 -24.42
N LEU A 127 -14.61 -12.71 -24.42
CA LEU A 127 -15.07 -11.78 -23.37
C LEU A 127 -16.38 -11.10 -23.79
N PHE A 128 -17.33 -11.85 -24.31
CA PHE A 128 -18.65 -11.32 -24.69
C PHE A 128 -19.34 -10.60 -23.51
N GLY A 129 -19.93 -9.44 -23.79
CA GLY A 129 -20.58 -8.59 -22.79
C GLY A 129 -19.63 -7.75 -21.94
N ARG A 130 -18.30 -7.79 -22.24
CA ARG A 130 -17.30 -6.95 -21.58
C ARG A 130 -16.81 -5.79 -22.43
N GLU A 131 -17.43 -5.55 -23.60
CA GLU A 131 -17.04 -4.52 -24.57
C GLU A 131 -17.02 -3.13 -23.92
N HIS A 132 -18.00 -2.81 -23.09
CA HIS A 132 -18.07 -1.55 -22.36
C HIS A 132 -16.91 -1.36 -21.36
N LEU A 133 -16.45 -2.42 -20.71
CA LEU A 133 -15.28 -2.36 -19.80
C LEU A 133 -14.00 -2.12 -20.58
N LEU A 134 -13.83 -2.79 -21.72
CA LEU A 134 -12.67 -2.61 -22.60
C LEU A 134 -12.64 -1.19 -23.19
N SER A 135 -13.79 -0.69 -23.67
CA SER A 135 -13.90 0.70 -24.14
C SER A 135 -13.52 1.69 -23.05
N ARG A 136 -14.05 1.49 -21.83
CA ARG A 136 -13.74 2.35 -20.70
C ARG A 136 -12.26 2.27 -20.29
N TYR A 137 -11.67 1.06 -20.35
CA TYR A 137 -10.25 0.88 -20.11
C TYR A 137 -9.40 1.69 -21.07
N PHE A 138 -9.65 1.61 -22.37
CA PHE A 138 -8.89 2.37 -23.38
C PHE A 138 -9.09 3.88 -23.24
N GLU A 139 -10.30 4.34 -22.92
CA GLU A 139 -10.56 5.76 -22.61
C GLU A 139 -9.69 6.23 -21.44
N LEU A 140 -9.66 5.47 -20.34
CA LEU A 140 -8.87 5.80 -19.16
C LEU A 140 -7.35 5.74 -19.45
N GLN A 141 -6.88 4.80 -20.27
CA GLN A 141 -5.50 4.74 -20.69
C GLN A 141 -5.10 5.97 -21.52
N SER A 142 -5.98 6.44 -22.41
CA SER A 142 -5.76 7.68 -23.17
C SER A 142 -5.64 8.88 -22.23
N LYS A 143 -6.58 9.03 -21.29
CA LYS A 143 -6.53 10.11 -20.28
C LYS A 143 -5.27 10.05 -19.42
N LYS A 144 -4.87 8.84 -19.02
CA LYS A 144 -3.62 8.64 -18.27
C LYS A 144 -2.40 9.14 -19.08
N LYS A 145 -2.35 8.82 -20.37
CA LYS A 145 -1.26 9.29 -21.25
C LYS A 145 -1.23 10.81 -21.33
N GLU A 146 -2.39 11.46 -21.56
CA GLU A 146 -2.50 12.92 -21.61
C GLU A 146 -2.05 13.58 -20.28
N ILE A 147 -2.43 13.00 -19.14
CA ILE A 147 -2.01 13.50 -17.83
C ILE A 147 -0.49 13.37 -17.65
N LEU A 148 0.09 12.23 -18.03
CA LEU A 148 1.54 12.01 -17.94
C LEU A 148 2.32 12.96 -18.85
N GLU A 149 1.81 13.27 -20.05
CA GLU A 149 2.41 14.27 -20.95
C GLU A 149 2.39 15.67 -20.34
N LYS A 150 1.29 16.07 -19.68
CA LYS A 150 1.19 17.35 -18.97
C LYS A 150 2.15 17.42 -17.78
N ILE A 151 2.27 16.34 -16.99
CA ILE A 151 3.21 16.24 -15.88
C ILE A 151 4.64 16.39 -16.41
N SER A 152 5.00 15.65 -17.46
CA SER A 152 6.33 15.69 -18.08
C SER A 152 6.67 17.10 -18.62
N ALA A 153 5.69 17.81 -19.18
CA ALA A 153 5.90 19.19 -19.63
C ALA A 153 6.25 20.14 -18.47
N ILE A 154 5.55 20.01 -17.33
CA ILE A 154 5.83 20.79 -16.12
C ILE A 154 7.21 20.41 -15.56
N GLU A 155 7.52 19.11 -15.46
CA GLU A 155 8.82 18.64 -15.00
C GLU A 155 9.96 19.18 -15.88
N ASN A 156 9.79 19.17 -17.20
CA ASN A 156 10.79 19.68 -18.14
C ASN A 156 11.00 21.18 -17.98
N THR A 157 9.93 21.96 -17.73
CA THR A 157 10.03 23.38 -17.44
C THR A 157 10.84 23.62 -16.16
N ILE A 158 10.50 22.91 -15.07
CA ILE A 158 11.21 23.01 -13.80
C ILE A 158 12.71 22.63 -13.97
N LYS A 159 13.00 21.55 -14.70
CA LYS A 159 14.37 21.11 -14.98
C LYS A 159 15.15 22.16 -15.80
N ALA A 160 14.49 22.80 -16.77
CA ALA A 160 15.11 23.88 -17.54
C ALA A 160 15.44 25.09 -16.65
N ASP A 161 14.54 25.46 -15.74
CA ASP A 161 14.77 26.54 -14.80
C ASP A 161 15.89 26.21 -13.78
N MET A 162 16.00 24.95 -13.36
CA MET A 162 17.05 24.49 -12.45
C MET A 162 18.43 24.43 -13.11
N GLY A 163 18.52 24.18 -14.41
CA GLY A 163 19.79 24.04 -15.13
C GLY A 163 20.69 22.98 -14.51
N GLU A 164 21.87 23.38 -14.00
CA GLU A 164 22.82 22.46 -13.34
C GLU A 164 22.59 22.30 -11.83
N ALA A 165 21.60 23.00 -11.26
CA ALA A 165 21.31 22.94 -9.84
C ALA A 165 20.65 21.60 -9.45
N GLU A 166 21.13 20.99 -8.36
CA GLU A 166 20.54 19.75 -7.82
C GLU A 166 19.31 20.01 -6.95
N HIS A 167 19.10 21.23 -6.48
CA HIS A 167 18.00 21.61 -5.58
C HIS A 167 17.41 22.95 -6.01
N GLY A 168 16.06 23.01 -6.00
CA GLY A 168 15.29 24.24 -6.20
C GLY A 168 14.27 24.41 -5.09
N ASP A 169 13.97 25.65 -4.73
CA ASP A 169 13.01 26.00 -3.68
C ASP A 169 12.18 27.21 -4.10
N CYS A 170 10.88 27.19 -3.81
CA CYS A 170 9.97 28.31 -4.03
C CYS A 170 9.18 28.70 -2.76
N GLY A 171 9.70 28.35 -1.59
CA GLY A 171 9.13 28.67 -0.27
C GLY A 171 8.17 27.59 0.25
N ILE A 172 7.20 27.19 -0.54
CA ILE A 172 6.22 26.15 -0.16
C ILE A 172 6.56 24.78 -0.71
N TYR A 173 7.33 24.70 -1.79
CA TYR A 173 7.77 23.45 -2.41
C TYR A 173 9.28 23.47 -2.61
N SER A 174 9.90 22.32 -2.38
CA SER A 174 11.29 22.06 -2.74
C SER A 174 11.39 20.92 -3.74
N VAL A 175 12.28 21.04 -4.70
CA VAL A 175 12.53 20.07 -5.77
C VAL A 175 13.97 19.60 -5.69
N SER A 176 14.20 18.32 -5.91
CA SER A 176 15.54 17.75 -6.05
C SER A 176 15.64 16.98 -7.36
N TRP A 177 16.61 17.35 -8.19
CA TRP A 177 16.90 16.68 -9.44
C TRP A 177 18.42 16.41 -9.54
N LYS A 178 18.81 15.22 -9.04
CA LYS A 178 20.20 14.81 -8.95
C LYS A 178 20.57 13.88 -10.09
N SER A 179 21.75 14.05 -10.66
CA SER A 179 22.34 13.07 -11.56
C SER A 179 22.56 11.74 -10.84
N GLN A 180 22.05 10.66 -11.38
CA GLN A 180 22.26 9.31 -10.87
C GLN A 180 22.97 8.47 -11.90
N THR A 181 24.13 7.93 -11.54
CA THR A 181 24.80 6.93 -12.36
C THR A 181 24.34 5.53 -11.93
N ARG A 182 23.58 4.86 -12.77
CA ARG A 182 23.18 3.47 -12.54
C ARG A 182 24.05 2.54 -13.37
N ARG A 183 24.77 1.65 -12.72
CA ARG A 183 25.43 0.54 -13.42
C ARG A 183 24.40 -0.56 -13.63
N THR A 184 24.19 -0.95 -14.88
CA THR A 184 23.30 -2.06 -15.22
C THR A 184 24.16 -3.18 -15.81
N PHE A 185 23.99 -4.38 -15.29
CA PHE A 185 24.64 -5.55 -15.85
C PHE A 185 24.03 -5.89 -17.22
N GLN A 186 24.86 -5.95 -18.25
CA GLN A 186 24.43 -6.27 -19.60
C GLN A 186 24.56 -7.77 -19.83
N ALA A 187 23.55 -8.53 -19.38
CA ALA A 187 23.57 -9.99 -19.38
C ALA A 187 23.82 -10.58 -20.77
N GLN A 188 23.23 -10.01 -21.84
CA GLN A 188 23.43 -10.50 -23.23
C GLN A 188 24.84 -10.30 -23.70
N GLU A 189 25.49 -9.18 -23.41
CA GLU A 189 26.89 -8.93 -23.80
C GLU A 189 27.84 -9.76 -22.97
N PHE A 190 27.52 -9.94 -21.69
CA PHE A 190 28.29 -10.81 -20.82
C PHE A 190 28.26 -12.26 -21.30
N SER A 191 27.08 -12.81 -21.64
CA SER A 191 26.95 -14.18 -22.18
C SER A 191 27.68 -14.37 -23.53
N LYS A 192 27.77 -13.33 -24.36
CA LYS A 192 28.57 -13.38 -25.60
C LYS A 192 30.07 -13.41 -25.32
N ALA A 193 30.51 -12.65 -24.31
CA ALA A 193 31.95 -12.57 -23.96
C ALA A 193 32.39 -13.77 -23.11
N HIS A 194 31.46 -14.40 -22.39
CA HIS A 194 31.70 -15.53 -21.49
C HIS A 194 30.68 -16.66 -21.72
N PRO A 195 30.75 -17.32 -22.91
CA PRO A 195 29.80 -18.39 -23.27
C PRO A 195 29.92 -19.63 -22.35
N GLU A 196 31.02 -19.75 -21.63
CA GLU A 196 31.26 -20.82 -20.65
C GLU A 196 30.47 -20.64 -19.33
N ILE A 197 29.86 -19.47 -19.11
CA ILE A 197 29.11 -19.18 -17.87
C ILE A 197 27.61 -19.28 -18.15
N ASP A 198 26.95 -20.25 -17.49
CA ASP A 198 25.49 -20.36 -17.49
C ASP A 198 24.87 -19.33 -16.53
N LEU A 199 24.04 -18.42 -17.08
CA LEU A 199 23.33 -17.40 -16.32
C LEU A 199 21.91 -17.80 -15.90
N GLU A 200 21.35 -18.89 -16.43
CA GLU A 200 19.98 -19.33 -16.13
C GLU A 200 19.68 -19.48 -14.63
N PRO A 201 20.59 -20.02 -13.78
CA PRO A 201 20.35 -20.10 -12.35
C PRO A 201 20.18 -18.75 -11.63
N PHE A 202 20.57 -17.64 -12.28
CA PHE A 202 20.52 -16.28 -11.71
C PHE A 202 19.33 -15.45 -12.22
N TYR A 203 18.55 -15.97 -13.16
CA TYR A 203 17.26 -15.38 -13.55
C TYR A 203 16.15 -15.84 -12.58
N LYS A 204 15.25 -14.88 -12.21
CA LYS A 204 14.07 -15.14 -11.37
C LYS A 204 12.80 -14.88 -12.16
#